data_5e61e9c0647c99cd3675a2635e4f6ba7
#
_entry.id   5e61e9c0647c99cd3675a2635e4f6ba7
#
_cell.length_a   1.000
_cell.length_b   1.000
_cell.length_c   1.000
_cell.angle_alpha   90.00
_cell.angle_beta   90.00
_cell.angle_gamma   90.00
#
_symmetry.space_group_name_H-M   'P 1'
#
loop_
_entity.id
_entity.type
_entity.pdbx_description
1 polymer ?
#
loop_
_entity_poly.entity_id
_entity_poly.type
_entity_poly.pdbx_seq_one_letter_code
_entity_poly.pdbx_strand_id
1 'polypeptide(L)'
;FADLWSAAGSMAVEFLGGPRVPHAFGRQDFPAGHPTPPNGRLPDASQGAPHVRAVFGRMGMTDRETVALCGAHTVGRCHIVRSGYDGKWTSNPLKFDNEYFQNLVGLTWTQKQWDGPLQYTDPSGELMMLPTDVAMLDDPAYRPFVELYARDEEAFFADFADAFAKLLSLGCPAPACPHLAASHGDAPADARHLASAEFREAAMHGHAVDVLRGVAAEGADVHGLERSSGRNAPHKAAFWGHKDTVTYLTQECKLNPNVQDYNGDTPLHDAARFGHAEVARRLLQGGADPNLRNKEGQSVLAVAEEYSKPEVVAALKSQPGRANSRI
;
A
#
# COMPACT_ATOMS: atom_id res chain seq x y z
N PHE A 1 -9.20 -11.42 -4.73
CA PHE A 1 -7.74 -11.45 -4.43
C PHE A 1 -6.93 -10.61 -5.43
N ALA A 2 -7.25 -10.62 -6.73
CA ALA A 2 -6.49 -9.90 -7.75
C ALA A 2 -6.37 -8.39 -7.45
N ASP A 3 -7.46 -7.73 -7.06
CA ASP A 3 -7.42 -6.32 -6.63
C ASP A 3 -6.64 -6.11 -5.33
N LEU A 4 -6.70 -7.06 -4.40
CA LEU A 4 -5.93 -6.98 -3.16
C LEU A 4 -4.42 -7.01 -3.42
N TRP A 5 -3.96 -7.92 -4.28
CA TRP A 5 -2.53 -8.02 -4.61
C TRP A 5 -2.02 -6.81 -5.37
N SER A 6 -2.79 -6.32 -6.36
CA SER A 6 -2.39 -5.14 -7.12
C SER A 6 -2.41 -3.85 -6.29
N ALA A 7 -3.41 -3.68 -5.44
CA ALA A 7 -3.47 -2.56 -4.50
C ALA A 7 -2.32 -2.61 -3.47
N ALA A 8 -2.03 -3.79 -2.91
CA ALA A 8 -0.91 -3.97 -1.98
C ALA A 8 0.43 -3.61 -2.64
N GLY A 9 0.62 -3.97 -3.92
CA GLY A 9 1.82 -3.59 -4.68
C GLY A 9 1.95 -2.08 -4.85
N SER A 10 0.87 -1.40 -5.21
CA SER A 10 0.85 0.07 -5.34
C SER A 10 1.13 0.76 -4.00
N MET A 11 0.49 0.30 -2.92
CA MET A 11 0.71 0.82 -1.57
C MET A 11 2.14 0.56 -1.05
N ALA A 12 2.75 -0.57 -1.42
CA ALA A 12 4.12 -0.88 -1.03
C ALA A 12 5.12 0.11 -1.66
N VAL A 13 4.92 0.50 -2.92
CA VAL A 13 5.75 1.53 -3.58
C VAL A 13 5.66 2.85 -2.80
N GLU A 14 4.46 3.31 -2.50
CA GLU A 14 4.22 4.55 -1.74
C GLU A 14 4.79 4.47 -0.32
N PHE A 15 4.57 3.35 0.38
CA PHE A 15 5.11 3.10 1.73
C PHE A 15 6.64 3.17 1.80
N LEU A 16 7.32 2.73 0.74
CA LEU A 16 8.78 2.77 0.64
C LEU A 16 9.33 4.15 0.21
N GLY A 17 8.47 5.15 0.05
CA GLY A 17 8.85 6.52 -0.33
C GLY A 17 8.74 6.82 -1.81
N GLY A 18 8.22 5.91 -2.61
CA GLY A 18 7.97 6.09 -4.04
C GLY A 18 6.68 6.87 -4.35
N PRO A 19 6.35 7.00 -5.63
CA PRO A 19 5.19 7.75 -6.07
C PRO A 19 3.88 7.04 -5.73
N ARG A 20 2.83 7.82 -5.58
CA ARG A 20 1.47 7.29 -5.57
C ARG A 20 1.12 6.71 -6.94
N VAL A 21 0.80 5.42 -6.97
CA VAL A 21 0.42 4.72 -8.20
C VAL A 21 -1.10 4.72 -8.34
N PRO A 22 -1.67 5.27 -9.42
CA PRO A 22 -3.10 5.18 -9.69
C PRO A 22 -3.55 3.73 -9.76
N HIS A 23 -4.59 3.37 -9.03
CA HIS A 23 -5.09 2.01 -8.95
C HIS A 23 -6.58 1.94 -9.25
N ALA A 24 -6.95 1.14 -10.26
CA ALA A 24 -8.34 0.84 -10.57
C ALA A 24 -8.71 -0.55 -10.04
N PHE A 25 -9.89 -0.66 -9.43
CA PHE A 25 -10.47 -1.91 -8.97
C PHE A 25 -11.37 -2.52 -10.05
N GLY A 26 -11.69 -3.81 -9.93
CA GLY A 26 -12.58 -4.53 -10.83
C GLY A 26 -11.94 -5.74 -11.50
N ARG A 27 -10.74 -6.15 -11.06
CA ARG A 27 -10.10 -7.40 -11.49
C ARG A 27 -10.88 -8.58 -10.93
N GLN A 28 -11.01 -9.60 -11.75
CA GLN A 28 -11.64 -10.85 -11.33
C GLN A 28 -10.57 -11.92 -11.13
N ASP A 29 -10.73 -12.70 -10.07
CA ASP A 29 -9.93 -13.90 -9.88
C ASP A 29 -10.34 -14.97 -10.88
N PHE A 30 -9.38 -15.71 -11.41
CA PHE A 30 -9.69 -16.88 -12.20
C PHE A 30 -10.27 -17.99 -11.32
N PRO A 31 -11.21 -18.77 -11.84
CA PRO A 31 -11.73 -19.93 -11.11
C PRO A 31 -10.64 -20.97 -10.87
N ALA A 32 -10.82 -21.78 -9.83
CA ALA A 32 -9.91 -22.88 -9.54
C ALA A 32 -9.74 -23.80 -10.77
N GLY A 33 -8.49 -24.14 -11.08
CA GLY A 33 -8.16 -24.99 -12.25
C GLY A 33 -8.00 -24.21 -13.56
N HIS A 34 -8.13 -22.89 -13.57
CA HIS A 34 -7.79 -22.10 -14.75
C HIS A 34 -6.29 -22.29 -15.10
N PRO A 35 -5.95 -22.58 -16.37
CA PRO A 35 -4.55 -22.79 -16.72
C PRO A 35 -3.71 -21.55 -16.50
N THR A 36 -2.56 -21.72 -15.86
CA THR A 36 -1.58 -20.65 -15.70
C THR A 36 -0.98 -20.26 -17.05
N PRO A 37 -0.59 -19.00 -17.24
CA PRO A 37 0.15 -18.59 -18.42
C PRO A 37 1.42 -19.44 -18.59
N PRO A 38 1.85 -19.72 -19.83
CA PRO A 38 3.08 -20.47 -20.06
C PRO A 38 4.30 -19.73 -19.46
N ASN A 39 5.31 -20.50 -19.05
CA ASN A 39 6.58 -19.95 -18.58
C ASN A 39 7.30 -19.14 -19.67
N GLY A 40 8.28 -18.31 -19.30
CA GLY A 40 9.11 -17.53 -20.23
C GLY A 40 8.45 -16.23 -20.72
N ARG A 41 7.41 -15.76 -20.05
CA ARG A 41 6.75 -14.47 -20.38
C ARG A 41 7.34 -13.27 -19.64
N LEU A 42 8.15 -13.50 -18.62
CA LEU A 42 8.87 -12.45 -17.89
C LEU A 42 10.23 -12.19 -18.54
N PRO A 43 10.84 -11.01 -18.32
CA PRO A 43 12.20 -10.74 -18.76
C PRO A 43 13.19 -11.75 -18.15
N ASP A 44 14.09 -12.26 -18.99
CA ASP A 44 15.20 -13.10 -18.55
C ASP A 44 16.38 -12.18 -18.21
N ALA A 45 16.81 -12.20 -16.97
CA ALA A 45 17.86 -11.34 -16.43
C ALA A 45 19.24 -11.52 -17.10
N SER A 46 19.48 -12.66 -17.75
CA SER A 46 20.73 -12.96 -18.46
C SER A 46 20.82 -12.32 -19.84
N GLN A 47 19.73 -11.72 -20.35
CA GLN A 47 19.64 -11.24 -21.72
C GLN A 47 19.80 -9.71 -21.83
N GLY A 48 19.96 -9.23 -23.09
CA GLY A 48 20.19 -7.82 -23.37
C GLY A 48 18.93 -7.02 -23.69
N ALA A 49 19.13 -5.75 -24.06
CA ALA A 49 18.08 -4.79 -24.38
C ALA A 49 17.06 -5.26 -25.45
N PRO A 50 17.43 -5.98 -26.53
CA PRO A 50 16.47 -6.49 -27.50
C PRO A 50 15.43 -7.44 -26.88
N HIS A 51 15.84 -8.28 -25.93
CA HIS A 51 14.94 -9.18 -25.22
C HIS A 51 14.00 -8.41 -24.30
N VAL A 52 14.54 -7.47 -23.49
CA VAL A 52 13.74 -6.60 -22.61
C VAL A 52 12.68 -5.86 -23.43
N ARG A 53 13.08 -5.25 -24.55
CA ARG A 53 12.17 -4.56 -25.47
C ARG A 53 11.09 -5.49 -26.05
N ALA A 54 11.44 -6.69 -26.43
CA ALA A 54 10.48 -7.66 -26.96
C ALA A 54 9.45 -8.08 -25.91
N VAL A 55 9.87 -8.31 -24.66
CA VAL A 55 8.97 -8.70 -23.56
C VAL A 55 8.02 -7.57 -23.19
N PHE A 56 8.51 -6.37 -22.95
CA PHE A 56 7.69 -5.22 -22.59
C PHE A 56 6.88 -4.69 -23.78
N GLY A 57 7.44 -4.68 -24.97
CA GLY A 57 6.74 -4.29 -26.20
C GLY A 57 5.55 -5.20 -26.54
N ARG A 58 5.63 -6.51 -26.23
CA ARG A 58 4.47 -7.44 -26.33
C ARG A 58 3.31 -7.01 -25.44
N MET A 59 3.59 -6.34 -24.33
CA MET A 59 2.60 -5.78 -23.39
C MET A 59 2.15 -4.38 -23.77
N GLY A 60 2.66 -3.81 -24.88
CA GLY A 60 2.34 -2.46 -25.32
C GLY A 60 3.07 -1.36 -24.58
N MET A 61 4.18 -1.68 -23.89
CA MET A 61 5.03 -0.69 -23.23
C MET A 61 5.98 -0.04 -24.23
N THR A 62 6.15 1.28 -24.10
CA THR A 62 7.18 2.05 -24.79
C THR A 62 8.55 1.84 -24.15
N ASP A 63 9.62 2.29 -24.83
CA ASP A 63 10.98 2.26 -24.26
C ASP A 63 11.07 3.08 -22.95
N ARG A 64 10.39 4.23 -22.89
CA ARG A 64 10.31 5.08 -21.70
C ARG A 64 9.65 4.36 -20.53
N GLU A 65 8.48 3.77 -20.75
CA GLU A 65 7.76 2.99 -19.73
C GLU A 65 8.54 1.77 -19.29
N THR A 66 9.25 1.10 -20.22
CA THR A 66 10.10 -0.06 -19.94
C THR A 66 11.23 0.29 -18.99
N VAL A 67 11.97 1.38 -19.27
CA VAL A 67 13.07 1.84 -18.39
C VAL A 67 12.53 2.28 -17.03
N ALA A 68 11.41 3.01 -16.99
CA ALA A 68 10.78 3.40 -15.74
C ALA A 68 10.42 2.17 -14.88
N LEU A 69 9.82 1.12 -15.46
CA LEU A 69 9.47 -0.10 -14.73
C LEU A 69 10.70 -0.87 -14.23
N CYS A 70 11.81 -0.86 -14.97
CA CYS A 70 13.07 -1.45 -14.51
C CYS A 70 13.62 -0.71 -13.26
N GLY A 71 13.25 0.54 -13.06
CA GLY A 71 13.57 1.31 -11.85
C GLY A 71 13.02 0.71 -10.55
N ALA A 72 12.09 -0.26 -10.63
CA ALA A 72 11.67 -1.04 -9.46
C ALA A 72 12.83 -1.77 -8.77
N HIS A 73 13.95 -1.98 -9.45
CA HIS A 73 15.17 -2.52 -8.86
C HIS A 73 15.82 -1.60 -7.80
N THR A 74 15.32 -0.37 -7.62
CA THR A 74 15.73 0.46 -6.48
C THR A 74 15.40 -0.21 -5.13
N VAL A 75 14.40 -1.10 -5.08
CA VAL A 75 14.02 -1.83 -3.86
C VAL A 75 14.31 -3.31 -3.95
N GLY A 76 14.55 -3.93 -2.79
CA GLY A 76 14.77 -5.35 -2.66
C GLY A 76 16.20 -5.79 -2.97
N ARG A 77 16.36 -7.11 -3.11
CA ARG A 77 17.64 -7.75 -3.44
C ARG A 77 17.43 -9.13 -4.05
N CYS A 78 18.41 -9.60 -4.78
CA CYS A 78 18.50 -10.99 -5.22
C CYS A 78 19.01 -11.92 -4.12
N HIS A 79 18.49 -13.15 -4.14
CA HIS A 79 18.93 -14.25 -3.28
C HIS A 79 19.25 -15.48 -4.14
N ILE A 80 20.43 -16.06 -3.97
CA ILE A 80 20.95 -17.19 -4.78
C ILE A 80 19.92 -18.33 -4.87
N VAL A 81 19.36 -18.73 -3.74
CA VAL A 81 18.42 -19.86 -3.67
C VAL A 81 17.07 -19.61 -4.35
N ARG A 82 16.79 -18.38 -4.80
CA ARG A 82 15.52 -18.01 -5.43
C ARG A 82 15.69 -17.60 -6.89
N SER A 83 16.66 -16.73 -7.18
CA SER A 83 16.87 -16.15 -8.51
C SER A 83 18.15 -16.67 -9.19
N GLY A 84 19.05 -17.30 -8.46
CA GLY A 84 20.40 -17.63 -8.92
C GLY A 84 21.38 -16.45 -8.83
N TYR A 85 20.90 -15.23 -8.66
CA TYR A 85 21.70 -14.01 -8.49
C TYR A 85 21.82 -13.65 -7.03
N ASP A 86 22.82 -12.79 -6.67
CA ASP A 86 23.04 -12.37 -5.30
C ASP A 86 23.42 -10.90 -5.18
N GLY A 87 22.76 -10.18 -4.27
CA GLY A 87 23.10 -8.81 -3.92
C GLY A 87 21.91 -7.85 -4.04
N LYS A 88 22.19 -6.59 -3.77
CA LYS A 88 21.25 -5.46 -3.81
C LYS A 88 21.71 -4.44 -4.85
N TRP A 89 20.78 -3.71 -5.44
CA TRP A 89 21.07 -2.68 -6.45
C TRP A 89 21.42 -1.32 -5.84
N THR A 90 20.92 -1.07 -4.62
CA THR A 90 21.01 0.23 -3.95
C THR A 90 21.54 0.09 -2.53
N SER A 91 22.03 1.18 -1.98
CA SER A 91 22.54 1.22 -0.59
C SER A 91 21.45 0.89 0.42
N ASN A 92 20.21 1.41 0.19
CA ASN A 92 19.03 1.15 1.00
C ASN A 92 17.93 0.42 0.20
N PRO A 93 17.87 -0.92 0.21
CA PRO A 93 16.90 -1.68 -0.55
C PRO A 93 15.46 -1.61 -0.01
N LEU A 94 15.21 -0.81 1.02
CA LEU A 94 13.87 -0.53 1.58
C LEU A 94 13.40 0.90 1.29
N LYS A 95 14.10 1.63 0.43
CA LYS A 95 13.71 2.97 -0.01
C LYS A 95 13.46 2.96 -1.51
N PHE A 96 12.29 3.44 -1.92
CA PHE A 96 11.96 3.66 -3.32
C PHE A 96 12.39 5.07 -3.72
N ASP A 97 13.47 5.17 -4.48
CA ASP A 97 14.04 6.42 -4.98
C ASP A 97 14.74 6.17 -6.33
N ASN A 98 15.48 7.15 -6.84
CA ASN A 98 16.19 7.01 -8.10
C ASN A 98 17.65 6.52 -7.95
N GLU A 99 18.06 6.03 -6.77
CA GLU A 99 19.45 5.57 -6.52
C GLU A 99 19.89 4.47 -7.49
N TYR A 100 18.95 3.59 -7.90
CA TYR A 100 19.21 2.58 -8.92
C TYR A 100 19.80 3.18 -10.20
N PHE A 101 19.17 4.22 -10.73
CA PHE A 101 19.64 4.90 -11.94
C PHE A 101 20.92 5.71 -11.71
N GLN A 102 21.05 6.35 -10.55
CA GLN A 102 22.27 7.05 -10.16
C GLN A 102 23.46 6.10 -10.12
N ASN A 103 23.30 4.94 -9.50
CA ASN A 103 24.31 3.90 -9.43
C ASN A 103 24.63 3.33 -10.81
N LEU A 104 23.60 3.06 -11.62
CA LEU A 104 23.76 2.51 -12.96
C LEU A 104 24.61 3.41 -13.87
N VAL A 105 24.40 4.74 -13.80
CA VAL A 105 25.16 5.74 -14.59
C VAL A 105 26.48 6.11 -13.93
N GLY A 106 26.52 6.25 -12.61
CA GLY A 106 27.61 6.87 -11.87
C GLY A 106 28.73 5.92 -11.44
N LEU A 107 28.46 4.62 -11.37
CA LEU A 107 29.45 3.62 -10.94
C LEU A 107 30.03 2.84 -12.13
N THR A 108 31.21 2.25 -11.89
CA THR A 108 31.81 1.33 -12.85
C THR A 108 31.40 -0.08 -12.53
N TRP A 109 30.80 -0.75 -13.50
CA TRP A 109 30.31 -2.11 -13.36
C TRP A 109 31.27 -3.11 -13.99
N THR A 110 31.74 -4.08 -13.19
CA THR A 110 32.66 -5.14 -13.63
C THR A 110 32.02 -6.50 -13.43
N GLN A 111 32.37 -7.46 -14.28
CA GLN A 111 31.84 -8.81 -14.15
C GLN A 111 32.28 -9.42 -12.80
N LYS A 112 31.31 -9.86 -12.01
CA LYS A 112 31.57 -10.59 -10.75
C LYS A 112 32.16 -11.96 -11.04
N GLN A 113 33.29 -12.27 -10.41
CA GLN A 113 33.92 -13.59 -10.48
C GLN A 113 33.34 -14.48 -9.37
N TRP A 114 32.51 -15.44 -9.73
CA TRP A 114 31.82 -16.35 -8.81
C TRP A 114 31.22 -17.55 -9.57
N ASP A 115 30.67 -18.55 -8.85
CA ASP A 115 30.12 -19.77 -9.45
C ASP A 115 28.66 -19.63 -9.97
N GLY A 116 28.09 -18.43 -9.93
CA GLY A 116 26.75 -18.13 -10.39
C GLY A 116 26.69 -17.61 -11.84
N PRO A 117 25.49 -17.21 -12.32
CA PRO A 117 25.32 -16.63 -13.63
C PRO A 117 26.03 -15.28 -13.77
N LEU A 118 26.17 -14.81 -15.01
CA LEU A 118 26.77 -13.49 -15.29
C LEU A 118 26.05 -12.41 -14.50
N GLN A 119 26.79 -11.71 -13.67
CA GLN A 119 26.35 -10.62 -12.82
C GLN A 119 27.45 -9.57 -12.76
N TYR A 120 27.08 -8.31 -12.60
CA TYR A 120 28.02 -7.22 -12.43
C TYR A 120 28.04 -6.77 -10.97
N THR A 121 29.20 -6.23 -10.56
CA THR A 121 29.39 -5.65 -9.23
C THR A 121 30.11 -4.32 -9.35
N ASP A 122 29.87 -3.44 -8.39
CA ASP A 122 30.61 -2.21 -8.20
C ASP A 122 32.03 -2.48 -7.63
N PRO A 123 32.95 -1.49 -7.60
CA PRO A 123 34.30 -1.69 -7.09
C PRO A 123 34.39 -2.09 -5.61
N SER A 124 33.37 -1.79 -4.80
CA SER A 124 33.34 -2.21 -3.39
C SER A 124 32.88 -3.65 -3.20
N GLY A 125 32.17 -4.23 -4.19
CA GLY A 125 31.56 -5.54 -4.12
C GLY A 125 30.23 -5.59 -3.34
N GLU A 126 29.69 -4.44 -2.92
CA GLU A 126 28.45 -4.36 -2.14
C GLU A 126 27.18 -4.33 -3.01
N LEU A 127 27.28 -3.69 -4.17
CA LEU A 127 26.16 -3.51 -5.08
C LEU A 127 26.28 -4.43 -6.30
N MET A 128 25.14 -4.69 -6.91
CA MET A 128 25.05 -5.55 -8.09
C MET A 128 24.20 -4.92 -9.19
N MET A 129 24.48 -5.31 -10.43
CA MET A 129 23.59 -5.12 -11.58
C MET A 129 23.44 -6.42 -12.36
N LEU A 130 22.26 -6.63 -12.92
CA LEU A 130 22.00 -7.73 -13.84
C LEU A 130 22.49 -7.36 -15.25
N PRO A 131 22.72 -8.35 -16.14
CA PRO A 131 22.97 -8.09 -17.54
C PRO A 131 21.91 -7.20 -18.21
N THR A 132 20.63 -7.40 -17.87
CA THR A 132 19.52 -6.56 -18.33
C THR A 132 19.63 -5.09 -17.89
N ASP A 133 20.17 -4.83 -16.69
CA ASP A 133 20.32 -3.47 -16.17
C ASP A 133 21.43 -2.74 -16.94
N VAL A 134 22.60 -3.37 -17.08
CA VAL A 134 23.75 -2.78 -17.80
C VAL A 134 23.41 -2.59 -19.28
N ALA A 135 22.68 -3.52 -19.89
CA ALA A 135 22.28 -3.44 -21.29
C ALA A 135 21.43 -2.18 -21.60
N MET A 136 20.75 -1.60 -20.61
CA MET A 136 20.00 -0.34 -20.80
C MET A 136 20.92 0.87 -20.99
N LEU A 137 22.13 0.85 -20.46
CA LEU A 137 23.14 1.89 -20.73
C LEU A 137 23.71 1.79 -22.15
N ASP A 138 23.84 0.57 -22.67
CA ASP A 138 24.43 0.33 -23.99
C ASP A 138 23.44 0.56 -25.12
N ASP A 139 22.13 0.50 -24.83
CA ASP A 139 21.09 0.70 -25.83
C ASP A 139 20.80 2.19 -26.05
N PRO A 140 20.96 2.71 -27.28
CA PRO A 140 20.83 4.14 -27.57
C PRO A 140 19.39 4.68 -27.38
N ALA A 141 18.37 3.82 -27.37
CA ALA A 141 16.99 4.24 -27.15
C ALA A 141 16.60 4.23 -25.65
N TYR A 142 17.22 3.37 -24.84
CA TYR A 142 16.99 3.32 -23.40
C TYR A 142 17.83 4.33 -22.62
N ARG A 143 19.09 4.51 -23.02
CA ARG A 143 20.07 5.37 -22.33
C ARG A 143 19.56 6.76 -21.97
N PRO A 144 18.89 7.51 -22.88
CA PRO A 144 18.39 8.84 -22.54
C PRO A 144 17.43 8.87 -21.35
N PHE A 145 16.61 7.81 -21.17
CA PHE A 145 15.69 7.69 -20.05
C PHE A 145 16.42 7.29 -18.76
N VAL A 146 17.41 6.40 -18.84
CA VAL A 146 18.28 6.03 -17.70
C VAL A 146 18.97 7.29 -17.17
N GLU A 147 19.57 8.09 -18.04
CA GLU A 147 20.25 9.34 -17.68
C GLU A 147 19.28 10.41 -17.17
N LEU A 148 18.05 10.48 -17.70
CA LEU A 148 17.00 11.35 -17.19
C LEU A 148 16.65 11.01 -15.76
N TYR A 149 16.33 9.74 -15.49
CA TYR A 149 15.89 9.31 -14.17
C TYR A 149 17.02 9.34 -13.12
N ALA A 150 18.27 9.19 -13.53
CA ALA A 150 19.40 9.36 -12.62
C ALA A 150 19.52 10.78 -12.06
N ARG A 151 19.17 11.81 -12.86
CA ARG A 151 19.29 13.22 -12.45
C ARG A 151 17.98 13.84 -11.95
N ASP A 152 16.83 13.22 -12.25
CA ASP A 152 15.50 13.76 -11.99
C ASP A 152 14.59 12.67 -11.43
N GLU A 153 14.48 12.64 -10.09
CA GLU A 153 13.65 11.68 -9.37
C GLU A 153 12.15 11.92 -9.62
N GLU A 154 11.74 13.18 -9.77
CA GLU A 154 10.33 13.51 -10.03
C GLU A 154 9.89 12.99 -11.40
N ALA A 155 10.74 13.12 -12.42
CA ALA A 155 10.49 12.54 -13.74
C ALA A 155 10.42 11.01 -13.68
N PHE A 156 11.30 10.36 -12.90
CA PHE A 156 11.23 8.92 -12.67
C PHE A 156 9.92 8.52 -11.99
N PHE A 157 9.54 9.21 -10.94
CA PHE A 157 8.33 8.92 -10.19
C PHE A 157 7.06 9.06 -11.03
N ALA A 158 6.95 10.12 -11.82
CA ALA A 158 5.82 10.33 -12.70
C ALA A 158 5.68 9.20 -13.73
N ASP A 159 6.77 8.89 -14.45
CA ASP A 159 6.76 7.84 -15.47
C ASP A 159 6.56 6.44 -14.89
N PHE A 160 7.15 6.16 -13.72
CA PHE A 160 6.95 4.89 -13.01
C PHE A 160 5.48 4.70 -12.59
N ALA A 161 4.87 5.73 -12.01
CA ALA A 161 3.48 5.66 -11.56
C ALA A 161 2.54 5.32 -12.72
N ASP A 162 2.69 6.00 -13.85
CA ASP A 162 1.88 5.79 -15.05
C ASP A 162 2.14 4.41 -15.69
N ALA A 163 3.40 4.03 -15.83
CA ALA A 163 3.78 2.74 -16.41
C ALA A 163 3.32 1.56 -15.52
N PHE A 164 3.44 1.69 -14.20
CA PHE A 164 3.02 0.64 -13.27
C PHE A 164 1.49 0.54 -13.19
N ALA A 165 0.76 1.65 -13.18
CA ALA A 165 -0.70 1.66 -13.29
C ALA A 165 -1.17 0.98 -14.57
N LYS A 166 -0.53 1.29 -15.71
CA LYS A 166 -0.77 0.63 -17.00
C LYS A 166 -0.50 -0.87 -16.90
N LEU A 167 0.65 -1.28 -16.36
CA LEU A 167 1.01 -2.69 -16.18
C LEU A 167 -0.05 -3.45 -15.37
N LEU A 168 -0.50 -2.87 -14.26
CA LEU A 168 -1.51 -3.46 -13.38
C LEU A 168 -2.90 -3.57 -14.04
N SER A 169 -3.17 -2.80 -15.10
CA SER A 169 -4.45 -2.82 -15.83
C SER A 169 -4.47 -3.75 -17.05
N LEU A 170 -3.32 -4.25 -17.48
CA LEU A 170 -3.22 -5.10 -18.67
C LEU A 170 -4.03 -6.38 -18.53
N GLY A 171 -4.82 -6.68 -19.58
CA GLY A 171 -5.66 -7.88 -19.62
C GLY A 171 -6.92 -7.81 -18.74
N CYS A 172 -7.14 -6.69 -18.05
CA CYS A 172 -8.36 -6.47 -17.30
C CYS A 172 -9.47 -5.94 -18.22
N PRO A 173 -10.72 -6.39 -18.07
CA PRO A 173 -11.86 -5.73 -18.71
C PRO A 173 -11.92 -4.27 -18.23
N ALA A 174 -12.50 -3.39 -19.06
CA ALA A 174 -12.72 -2.01 -18.65
C ALA A 174 -13.39 -1.99 -17.26
N PRO A 175 -12.94 -1.10 -16.35
CA PRO A 175 -13.36 -1.15 -14.95
C PRO A 175 -14.90 -1.12 -14.88
N ALA A 176 -15.44 -2.09 -14.16
CA ALA A 176 -16.90 -2.22 -13.95
C ALA A 176 -17.48 -1.03 -13.15
N CYS A 177 -16.63 -0.15 -12.64
CA CYS A 177 -16.95 1.06 -11.89
C CYS A 177 -16.40 2.30 -12.61
N PRO A 178 -17.15 2.91 -13.55
CA PRO A 178 -16.72 4.10 -14.30
C PRO A 178 -16.34 5.29 -13.42
N HIS A 179 -16.90 5.40 -12.22
CA HIS A 179 -16.59 6.45 -11.25
C HIS A 179 -15.22 6.29 -10.58
N LEU A 180 -14.56 5.13 -10.70
CA LEU A 180 -13.18 4.92 -10.25
C LEU A 180 -12.17 5.17 -11.38
N ALA A 181 -12.60 5.12 -12.65
CA ALA A 181 -11.79 5.48 -13.82
C ALA A 181 -11.74 7.00 -14.07
N ALA A 182 -12.68 7.76 -13.51
CA ALA A 182 -12.81 9.20 -13.72
C ALA A 182 -11.83 10.06 -12.90
N SER A 183 -10.84 9.48 -12.23
CA SER A 183 -9.81 10.26 -11.51
C SER A 183 -8.66 10.76 -12.40
N HIS A 184 -8.76 10.63 -13.72
CA HIS A 184 -7.74 11.06 -14.66
C HIS A 184 -8.24 12.01 -15.76
N GLY A 185 -9.18 12.86 -15.45
CA GLY A 185 -9.66 13.92 -16.34
C GLY A 185 -10.29 15.04 -15.55
N ASP A 186 -9.57 16.13 -15.37
CA ASP A 186 -9.99 17.52 -15.19
C ASP A 186 -11.32 17.85 -14.44
N ALA A 187 -11.65 17.07 -13.39
CA ALA A 187 -12.40 17.63 -12.28
C ALA A 187 -11.44 17.69 -11.08
N PRO A 188 -11.41 18.77 -10.30
CA PRO A 188 -10.71 18.71 -9.04
C PRO A 188 -11.28 17.53 -8.28
N ALA A 189 -10.53 16.43 -8.18
CA ALA A 189 -10.79 15.37 -7.23
C ALA A 189 -11.04 16.12 -5.95
N ASP A 190 -12.27 16.01 -5.41
CA ASP A 190 -12.73 16.87 -4.33
C ASP A 190 -11.62 16.86 -3.28
N ALA A 191 -10.90 17.96 -3.14
CA ALA A 191 -9.74 18.06 -2.24
C ALA A 191 -10.14 17.59 -0.84
N ARG A 192 -11.44 17.77 -0.49
CA ARG A 192 -12.07 17.25 0.71
C ARG A 192 -12.08 15.73 0.77
N HIS A 193 -12.23 15.03 -0.36
CA HIS A 193 -12.29 13.57 -0.37
C HIS A 193 -10.90 12.96 -0.16
N LEU A 194 -9.86 13.56 -0.75
CA LEU A 194 -8.46 13.17 -0.52
C LEU A 194 -8.05 13.46 0.91
N ALA A 195 -8.29 14.66 1.40
CA ALA A 195 -8.03 15.03 2.80
C ALA A 195 -8.78 14.12 3.79
N SER A 196 -10.00 13.66 3.44
CA SER A 196 -10.76 12.72 4.27
C SER A 196 -10.17 11.31 4.27
N ALA A 197 -9.55 10.86 3.18
CA ALA A 197 -8.80 9.60 3.13
C ALA A 197 -7.52 9.72 3.97
N GLU A 198 -6.76 10.78 3.80
CA GLU A 198 -5.56 11.09 4.60
C GLU A 198 -5.85 11.18 6.10
N PHE A 199 -6.97 11.78 6.47
CA PHE A 199 -7.41 11.83 7.87
C PHE A 199 -7.65 10.44 8.46
N ARG A 200 -8.30 9.54 7.70
CA ARG A 200 -8.50 8.16 8.14
C ARG A 200 -7.20 7.36 8.21
N GLU A 201 -6.29 7.59 7.27
CA GLU A 201 -4.96 6.95 7.27
C GLU A 201 -4.10 7.46 8.43
N ALA A 202 -4.08 8.77 8.68
CA ALA A 202 -3.39 9.33 9.84
C ALA A 202 -3.93 8.73 11.16
N ALA A 203 -5.25 8.52 11.24
CA ALA A 203 -5.87 7.86 12.38
C ALA A 203 -5.49 6.37 12.47
N MET A 204 -5.35 5.68 11.34
CA MET A 204 -4.92 4.28 11.25
C MET A 204 -3.48 4.09 11.72
N HIS A 205 -2.61 5.02 11.39
CA HIS A 205 -1.18 4.94 11.76
C HIS A 205 -0.85 5.54 13.13
N GLY A 206 -1.85 6.08 13.84
CA GLY A 206 -1.66 6.67 15.17
C GLY A 206 -0.75 7.88 15.16
N HIS A 207 -0.77 8.64 14.07
CA HIS A 207 -0.03 9.89 13.98
C HIS A 207 -0.38 10.84 15.15
N ALA A 208 0.55 11.72 15.50
CA ALA A 208 0.32 12.70 16.55
C ALA A 208 -0.97 13.50 16.30
N VAL A 209 -1.71 13.82 17.36
CA VAL A 209 -3.00 14.52 17.27
C VAL A 209 -2.88 15.82 16.46
N ASP A 210 -1.72 16.49 16.51
CA ASP A 210 -1.49 17.72 15.74
C ASP A 210 -1.48 17.50 14.23
N VAL A 211 -1.04 16.32 13.74
CA VAL A 211 -1.15 15.94 12.32
C VAL A 211 -2.62 15.78 11.92
N LEU A 212 -3.42 15.12 12.76
CA LEU A 212 -4.86 14.97 12.54
C LEU A 212 -5.57 16.34 12.54
N ARG A 213 -5.18 17.26 13.43
CA ARG A 213 -5.70 18.63 13.44
C ARG A 213 -5.34 19.37 12.15
N GLY A 214 -4.11 19.23 11.67
CA GLY A 214 -3.66 19.83 10.41
C GLY A 214 -4.52 19.38 9.24
N VAL A 215 -4.65 18.06 9.04
CA VAL A 215 -5.46 17.49 7.95
C VAL A 215 -6.94 17.88 8.07
N ALA A 216 -7.48 17.94 9.28
CA ALA A 216 -8.86 18.40 9.50
C ALA A 216 -9.03 19.90 9.14
N ALA A 217 -8.04 20.74 9.44
CA ALA A 217 -8.04 22.16 9.11
C ALA A 217 -7.94 22.42 7.59
N GLU A 218 -7.36 21.51 6.82
CA GLU A 218 -7.31 21.54 5.35
C GLU A 218 -8.64 21.18 4.68
N GLY A 219 -9.69 20.94 5.46
CA GLY A 219 -11.06 20.74 4.98
C GLY A 219 -11.44 19.28 4.79
N ALA A 220 -10.74 18.35 5.45
CA ALA A 220 -11.13 16.94 5.47
C ALA A 220 -12.55 16.77 6.02
N ASP A 221 -13.35 15.92 5.37
CA ASP A 221 -14.58 15.41 5.99
C ASP A 221 -14.21 14.35 7.02
N VAL A 222 -14.08 14.80 8.28
CA VAL A 222 -13.70 13.92 9.40
C VAL A 222 -14.74 12.83 9.69
N HIS A 223 -15.99 13.02 9.22
CA HIS A 223 -17.08 12.05 9.32
C HIS A 223 -17.10 11.04 8.16
N GLY A 224 -16.28 11.24 7.15
CA GLY A 224 -16.24 10.45 5.94
C GLY A 224 -16.02 8.96 6.21
N LEU A 225 -16.82 8.12 5.56
CA LEU A 225 -16.70 6.67 5.62
C LEU A 225 -15.80 6.16 4.49
N GLU A 226 -15.05 5.11 4.76
CA GLU A 226 -14.36 4.35 3.71
C GLU A 226 -15.38 3.61 2.85
N ARG A 227 -15.38 3.86 1.56
CA ARG A 227 -16.39 3.29 0.64
C ARG A 227 -16.33 1.76 0.53
N SER A 228 -15.17 1.17 0.74
CA SER A 228 -14.96 -0.29 0.62
C SER A 228 -15.46 -1.06 1.83
N SER A 229 -15.44 -0.47 3.03
CA SER A 229 -15.74 -1.17 4.28
C SER A 229 -16.83 -0.50 5.12
N GLY A 230 -17.15 0.76 4.86
CA GLY A 230 -18.02 1.57 5.73
C GLY A 230 -17.33 2.06 7.00
N ARG A 231 -16.02 1.88 7.13
CA ARG A 231 -15.25 2.28 8.32
C ARG A 231 -14.94 3.77 8.31
N ASN A 232 -14.94 4.36 9.50
CA ASN A 232 -14.51 5.74 9.74
C ASN A 232 -13.17 5.79 10.50
N ALA A 233 -12.66 6.99 10.77
CA ALA A 233 -11.41 7.18 11.48
C ALA A 233 -11.37 6.49 12.87
N PRO A 234 -12.44 6.55 13.71
CA PRO A 234 -12.49 5.77 14.96
C PRO A 234 -12.31 4.26 14.79
N HIS A 235 -12.87 3.63 13.74
CA HIS A 235 -12.64 2.21 13.47
C HIS A 235 -11.17 1.92 13.20
N LYS A 236 -10.54 2.71 12.33
CA LYS A 236 -9.12 2.55 11.99
C LYS A 236 -8.23 2.70 13.22
N ALA A 237 -8.44 3.74 14.02
CA ALA A 237 -7.68 3.95 15.25
C ALA A 237 -7.91 2.85 16.30
N ALA A 238 -9.14 2.34 16.42
CA ALA A 238 -9.49 1.28 17.35
C ALA A 238 -8.89 -0.07 16.96
N PHE A 239 -8.88 -0.38 15.67
CA PHE A 239 -8.27 -1.60 15.12
C PHE A 239 -6.78 -1.71 15.48
N TRP A 240 -6.04 -0.60 15.41
CA TRP A 240 -4.61 -0.55 15.66
C TRP A 240 -4.21 -0.17 17.09
N GLY A 241 -5.17 0.13 17.95
CA GLY A 241 -4.92 0.38 19.37
C GLY A 241 -4.49 1.80 19.74
N HIS A 242 -4.76 2.80 18.89
CA HIS A 242 -4.31 4.19 19.06
C HIS A 242 -5.22 4.98 20.01
N LYS A 243 -5.00 4.83 21.32
CA LYS A 243 -5.85 5.41 22.38
C LYS A 243 -5.98 6.93 22.34
N ASP A 244 -4.89 7.64 22.06
CA ASP A 244 -4.88 9.11 22.06
C ASP A 244 -5.62 9.65 20.82
N THR A 245 -5.45 9.00 19.69
CA THR A 245 -6.20 9.24 18.46
C THR A 245 -7.70 9.02 18.68
N VAL A 246 -8.10 7.90 19.30
CA VAL A 246 -9.51 7.63 19.62
C VAL A 246 -10.09 8.69 20.55
N THR A 247 -9.32 9.13 21.55
CA THR A 247 -9.74 10.21 22.46
C THR A 247 -9.99 11.52 21.69
N TYR A 248 -9.06 11.91 20.84
CA TYR A 248 -9.18 13.10 19.99
C TYR A 248 -10.43 13.01 19.09
N LEU A 249 -10.59 11.90 18.38
CA LEU A 249 -11.70 11.70 17.44
C LEU A 249 -13.08 11.76 18.13
N THR A 250 -13.21 11.15 19.30
CA THR A 250 -14.51 11.06 19.99
C THR A 250 -14.82 12.28 20.87
N GLN A 251 -13.80 12.88 21.50
CA GLN A 251 -14.00 13.97 22.47
C GLN A 251 -13.82 15.36 21.86
N GLU A 252 -12.86 15.55 20.96
CA GLU A 252 -12.62 16.86 20.32
C GLU A 252 -13.38 16.97 18.99
N CYS A 253 -13.22 16.01 18.07
CA CYS A 253 -13.94 16.01 16.79
C CYS A 253 -15.42 15.62 16.93
N LYS A 254 -15.86 15.13 18.10
CA LYS A 254 -17.25 14.70 18.37
C LYS A 254 -17.76 13.65 17.39
N LEU A 255 -16.88 12.79 16.89
CA LEU A 255 -17.29 11.70 16.01
C LEU A 255 -18.13 10.67 16.76
N ASN A 256 -19.16 10.16 16.10
CA ASN A 256 -20.03 9.15 16.67
C ASN A 256 -19.25 7.82 16.83
N PRO A 257 -19.02 7.31 18.06
CA PRO A 257 -18.31 6.05 18.30
C PRO A 257 -19.16 4.81 18.00
N ASN A 258 -20.44 4.97 17.64
CA ASN A 258 -21.40 3.91 17.40
C ASN A 258 -21.68 3.67 15.91
N VAL A 259 -20.92 4.27 15.02
CA VAL A 259 -21.02 3.98 13.59
C VAL A 259 -20.69 2.50 13.37
N GLN A 260 -21.53 1.82 12.58
CA GLN A 260 -21.31 0.43 12.21
C GLN A 260 -20.73 0.34 10.80
N ASP A 261 -19.70 -0.46 10.62
CA ASP A 261 -19.13 -0.78 9.32
C ASP A 261 -20.05 -1.75 8.52
N TYR A 262 -19.62 -2.18 7.34
CA TYR A 262 -20.41 -3.09 6.51
C TYR A 262 -20.62 -4.49 7.11
N ASN A 263 -19.86 -4.87 8.13
CA ASN A 263 -20.08 -6.10 8.92
C ASN A 263 -20.96 -5.85 10.15
N GLY A 264 -21.37 -4.60 10.37
CA GLY A 264 -22.09 -4.16 11.57
C GLY A 264 -21.17 -4.00 12.79
N ASP A 265 -19.85 -4.11 12.61
CA ASP A 265 -18.90 -3.87 13.69
C ASP A 265 -18.81 -2.37 13.99
N THR A 266 -18.75 -2.00 15.27
CA THR A 266 -18.40 -0.65 15.72
C THR A 266 -16.92 -0.56 16.05
N PRO A 267 -16.33 0.64 16.21
CA PRO A 267 -14.97 0.77 16.72
C PRO A 267 -14.69 0.00 18.01
N LEU A 268 -15.73 -0.16 18.85
CA LEU A 268 -15.61 -0.95 20.09
C LEU A 268 -15.52 -2.46 19.82
N HIS A 269 -16.16 -2.98 18.76
CA HIS A 269 -15.97 -4.37 18.31
C HIS A 269 -14.53 -4.60 17.82
N ASP A 270 -13.96 -3.65 17.08
CA ASP A 270 -12.57 -3.73 16.65
C ASP A 270 -11.61 -3.74 17.85
N ALA A 271 -11.77 -2.82 18.81
CA ALA A 271 -10.97 -2.82 20.04
C ALA A 271 -11.09 -4.14 20.81
N ALA A 272 -12.29 -4.75 20.82
CA ALA A 272 -12.54 -6.02 21.49
C ALA A 272 -11.84 -7.18 20.79
N ARG A 273 -11.96 -7.26 19.48
CA ARG A 273 -11.34 -8.33 18.66
C ARG A 273 -9.82 -8.36 18.79
N PHE A 274 -9.19 -7.17 18.78
CA PHE A 274 -7.72 -7.06 18.83
C PHE A 274 -7.13 -6.90 20.24
N GLY A 275 -7.97 -6.79 21.28
CA GLY A 275 -7.52 -6.79 22.67
C GLY A 275 -7.05 -5.43 23.20
N HIS A 276 -7.49 -4.34 22.58
CA HIS A 276 -7.07 -2.98 22.94
C HIS A 276 -7.92 -2.42 24.11
N ALA A 277 -7.67 -2.90 25.33
CA ALA A 277 -8.48 -2.57 26.51
C ALA A 277 -8.52 -1.07 26.83
N GLU A 278 -7.42 -0.35 26.66
CA GLU A 278 -7.41 1.11 26.90
C GLU A 278 -8.22 1.87 25.85
N VAL A 279 -8.15 1.46 24.58
CA VAL A 279 -9.00 1.97 23.50
C VAL A 279 -10.48 1.73 23.82
N ALA A 280 -10.81 0.51 24.26
CA ALA A 280 -12.17 0.18 24.66
C ALA A 280 -12.67 1.12 25.78
N ARG A 281 -11.85 1.39 26.81
CA ARG A 281 -12.20 2.36 27.86
C ARG A 281 -12.43 3.76 27.32
N ARG A 282 -11.58 4.24 26.40
CA ARG A 282 -11.72 5.57 25.77
C ARG A 282 -12.98 5.67 24.91
N LEU A 283 -13.29 4.64 24.15
CA LEU A 283 -14.53 4.57 23.36
C LEU A 283 -15.77 4.61 24.26
N LEU A 284 -15.79 3.85 25.36
CA LEU A 284 -16.88 3.85 26.32
C LEU A 284 -17.04 5.22 27.00
N GLN A 285 -15.94 5.87 27.37
CA GLN A 285 -15.94 7.26 27.89
C GLN A 285 -16.44 8.27 26.83
N GLY A 286 -16.19 7.99 25.55
CA GLY A 286 -16.67 8.77 24.40
C GLY A 286 -18.11 8.48 24.01
N GLY A 287 -18.84 7.61 24.74
CA GLY A 287 -20.25 7.31 24.49
C GLY A 287 -20.51 6.08 23.58
N ALA A 288 -19.53 5.20 23.42
CA ALA A 288 -19.76 3.93 22.72
C ALA A 288 -20.74 3.04 23.49
N ASP A 289 -21.71 2.45 22.79
CA ASP A 289 -22.67 1.51 23.33
C ASP A 289 -22.17 0.06 23.22
N PRO A 290 -21.84 -0.61 24.32
CA PRO A 290 -21.33 -1.99 24.31
C PRO A 290 -22.40 -3.04 23.94
N ASN A 291 -23.69 -2.65 23.87
CA ASN A 291 -24.78 -3.57 23.58
C ASN A 291 -25.10 -3.66 22.08
N LEU A 292 -24.53 -2.83 21.24
CA LEU A 292 -24.70 -2.93 19.80
C LEU A 292 -24.18 -4.30 19.32
N ARG A 293 -24.89 -4.82 18.33
CA ARG A 293 -24.57 -6.12 17.73
C ARG A 293 -24.15 -5.95 16.28
N ASN A 294 -23.15 -6.72 15.88
CA ASN A 294 -22.76 -6.81 14.48
C ASN A 294 -23.75 -7.67 13.66
N LYS A 295 -23.49 -7.85 12.38
CA LYS A 295 -24.37 -8.65 11.48
C LYS A 295 -24.40 -10.14 11.83
N GLU A 296 -23.42 -10.64 12.57
CA GLU A 296 -23.38 -12.00 13.12
C GLU A 296 -24.18 -12.13 14.43
N GLY A 297 -24.79 -11.03 14.89
CA GLY A 297 -25.55 -10.97 16.13
C GLY A 297 -24.69 -10.89 17.39
N GLN A 298 -23.38 -10.74 17.26
CA GLN A 298 -22.44 -10.71 18.38
C GLN A 298 -22.42 -9.32 19.04
N SER A 299 -22.46 -9.28 20.35
CA SER A 299 -22.17 -8.08 21.13
C SER A 299 -20.66 -7.91 21.30
N VAL A 300 -20.21 -6.70 21.65
CA VAL A 300 -18.79 -6.42 21.94
C VAL A 300 -18.21 -7.38 22.97
N LEU A 301 -18.99 -7.73 24.01
CA LEU A 301 -18.56 -8.70 25.03
C LEU A 301 -18.37 -10.10 24.44
N ALA A 302 -19.30 -10.55 23.60
CA ALA A 302 -19.20 -11.85 22.94
C ALA A 302 -17.93 -11.92 22.06
N VAL A 303 -17.64 -10.87 21.30
CA VAL A 303 -16.41 -10.78 20.49
C VAL A 303 -15.17 -10.84 21.39
N ALA A 304 -15.12 -10.07 22.50
CA ALA A 304 -13.99 -10.10 23.42
C ALA A 304 -13.76 -11.50 24.06
N GLU A 305 -14.82 -12.21 24.36
CA GLU A 305 -14.76 -13.56 24.92
C GLU A 305 -14.32 -14.59 23.87
N GLU A 306 -14.85 -14.53 22.65
CA GLU A 306 -14.48 -15.38 21.52
C GLU A 306 -12.98 -15.26 21.17
N TYR A 307 -12.47 -14.05 21.11
CA TYR A 307 -11.05 -13.78 20.80
C TYR A 307 -10.15 -13.85 22.05
N SER A 308 -10.66 -14.33 23.19
CA SER A 308 -9.90 -14.52 24.42
C SER A 308 -9.18 -13.25 24.89
N LYS A 309 -9.90 -12.11 25.00
CA LYS A 309 -9.36 -10.81 25.41
C LYS A 309 -9.81 -10.41 26.83
N PRO A 310 -9.25 -11.03 27.88
CA PRO A 310 -9.73 -10.88 29.26
C PRO A 310 -9.66 -9.43 29.77
N GLU A 311 -8.67 -8.65 29.34
CA GLU A 311 -8.52 -7.25 29.75
C GLU A 311 -9.64 -6.36 29.19
N VAL A 312 -10.10 -6.65 27.95
CA VAL A 312 -11.24 -5.95 27.35
C VAL A 312 -12.53 -6.37 28.06
N VAL A 313 -12.70 -7.66 28.34
CA VAL A 313 -13.84 -8.18 29.12
C VAL A 313 -13.92 -7.48 30.47
N ALA A 314 -12.79 -7.31 31.18
CA ALA A 314 -12.73 -6.57 32.43
C ALA A 314 -13.10 -5.09 32.24
N ALA A 315 -12.62 -4.45 31.18
CA ALA A 315 -12.94 -3.06 30.86
C ALA A 315 -14.44 -2.87 30.59
N LEU A 316 -15.07 -3.78 29.85
CA LEU A 316 -16.51 -3.75 29.56
C LEU A 316 -17.36 -3.96 30.83
N LYS A 317 -16.95 -4.85 31.73
CA LYS A 317 -17.66 -5.16 32.99
C LYS A 317 -17.45 -4.11 34.09
N SER A 318 -16.39 -3.31 34.02
CA SER A 318 -16.06 -2.28 35.03
C SER A 318 -16.81 -0.96 34.88
N GLN A 319 -17.70 -0.81 33.92
CA GLN A 319 -18.50 0.43 33.73
C GLN A 319 -19.54 0.56 34.84
N PRO A 320 -19.51 1.63 35.67
CA PRO A 320 -20.56 1.86 36.65
C PRO A 320 -21.84 2.32 35.97
N GLY A 321 -22.87 1.49 35.97
CA GLY A 321 -24.25 1.90 35.92
C GLY A 321 -24.87 2.24 34.57
N ARG A 322 -25.27 1.23 33.82
CA ARG A 322 -26.62 1.15 33.24
C ARG A 322 -27.21 -0.22 33.65
N ALA A 323 -27.53 -0.31 34.95
CA ALA A 323 -28.41 -1.34 35.44
C ALA A 323 -29.77 -1.18 34.79
N ASN A 324 -30.24 -2.25 34.12
CA ASN A 324 -31.64 -2.57 33.87
C ASN A 324 -32.66 -1.43 33.92
N SER A 325 -32.97 -0.82 32.78
CA SER A 325 -34.34 -0.41 32.54
C SER A 325 -35.07 -1.58 31.88
N ARG A 326 -35.48 -2.55 32.68
CA ARG A 326 -36.68 -3.30 32.42
C ARG A 326 -37.83 -2.33 32.66
N ILE A 327 -38.58 -2.00 31.65
CA ILE A 327 -40.05 -2.14 31.61
C ILE A 327 -40.43 -2.22 30.14
#